data_da85a8f9e24fca659888e7a863d35973
#
_entry.id   da85a8f9e24fca659888e7a863d35973
#
_cell.length_a   1.000
_cell.length_b   1.000
_cell.length_c   1.000
_cell.angle_alpha   90.00
_cell.angle_beta   90.00
_cell.angle_gamma   90.00
#
_symmetry.space_group_name_H-M   'P 1'
#
loop_
_entity.id
_entity.type
_entity.pdbx_description
1 polymer ?
#
loop_
_entity_poly.entity_id
_entity_poly.type
_entity_poly.pdbx_seq_one_letter_code
_entity_poly.pdbx_strand_id
1 'polypeptide(L)'
;MVTLEPVQVGDYVLVGVEVKLPKTTLLSISTSRGYIMCGALDIGLLNNTLSDRQIIAARAVGVRTLPQLLAAPLESVTIEAEKLGIVPGMTGAEALLLMV
;
A
#
# COMPACT_ATOMS: atom_id res chain seq x y z
N MET A 1 -3.00 -0.43 19.58
CA MET A 1 -1.76 -1.24 19.54
C MET A 1 -1.16 -1.19 18.15
N VAL A 2 0.14 -1.00 18.09
CA VAL A 2 0.88 -0.96 16.82
C VAL A 2 1.78 -2.20 16.74
N THR A 3 1.67 -2.94 15.64
CA THR A 3 2.50 -4.11 15.38
C THR A 3 3.31 -3.87 14.12
N LEU A 4 4.62 -4.10 14.19
CA LEU A 4 5.51 -4.11 13.04
C LEU A 4 5.93 -5.54 12.79
N GLU A 5 5.86 -5.99 11.54
CA GLU A 5 6.29 -7.34 11.21
C GLU A 5 6.94 -7.40 9.83
N PRO A 6 7.87 -8.33 9.62
CA PRO A 6 8.44 -8.55 8.30
C PRO A 6 7.39 -9.21 7.39
N VAL A 7 7.31 -8.73 6.15
CA VAL A 7 6.42 -9.30 5.14
C VAL A 7 7.28 -9.68 3.94
N GLN A 8 7.30 -10.97 3.62
CA GLN A 8 8.08 -11.43 2.47
C GLN A 8 7.27 -11.33 1.20
N VAL A 9 7.85 -10.69 0.19
CA VAL A 9 7.27 -10.55 -1.15
C VAL A 9 8.37 -10.91 -2.15
N GLY A 10 8.23 -12.07 -2.81
CA GLY A 10 9.28 -12.59 -3.66
C GLY A 10 10.55 -12.82 -2.85
N ASP A 11 11.67 -12.24 -3.29
CA ASP A 11 12.95 -12.33 -2.61
C ASP A 11 13.20 -11.19 -1.62
N TYR A 12 12.20 -10.33 -1.39
CA TYR A 12 12.33 -9.15 -0.55
C TYR A 12 11.59 -9.33 0.78
N VAL A 13 12.15 -8.74 1.83
CA VAL A 13 11.48 -8.65 3.13
C VAL A 13 11.14 -7.18 3.37
N LEU A 14 9.85 -6.89 3.43
CA LEU A 14 9.32 -5.54 3.55
C LEU A 14 8.76 -5.32 4.95
N VAL A 15 8.41 -4.08 5.27
CA VAL A 15 7.88 -3.73 6.58
C VAL A 15 6.36 -3.64 6.52
N GLY A 16 5.69 -4.54 7.28
CA GLY A 16 4.25 -4.50 7.49
C GLY A 16 3.93 -3.78 8.79
N VAL A 17 2.90 -2.95 8.76
CA VAL A 17 2.43 -2.20 9.93
C VAL A 17 0.94 -2.45 10.11
N GLU A 18 0.57 -2.83 11.33
CA GLU A 18 -0.83 -2.97 11.73
C GLU A 18 -1.08 -2.07 12.92
N VAL A 19 -2.07 -1.18 12.81
CA VAL A 19 -2.49 -0.30 13.90
C VAL A 19 -3.94 -0.64 14.24
N LYS A 20 -4.17 -1.24 15.40
CA LYS A 20 -5.51 -1.57 15.87
C LYS A 20 -6.11 -0.38 16.58
N LEU A 21 -7.18 0.16 16.01
CA LEU A 21 -7.96 1.26 16.56
C LEU A 21 -9.37 0.76 16.92
N PRO A 22 -10.13 1.51 17.75
CA PRO A 22 -11.53 1.15 17.98
C PRO A 22 -12.28 1.05 16.65
N LYS A 23 -12.92 -0.10 16.41
CA LYS A 23 -13.78 -0.38 15.26
C LYS A 23 -13.08 -0.36 13.90
N THR A 24 -11.75 -0.25 13.84
CA THR A 24 -11.02 -0.28 12.58
C THR A 24 -9.58 -0.72 12.79
N THR A 25 -8.93 -1.15 11.71
CA THR A 25 -7.51 -1.52 11.71
C THR A 25 -6.85 -0.86 10.52
N LEU A 26 -5.75 -0.16 10.74
CA LEU A 26 -4.94 0.41 9.67
C LEU A 26 -3.86 -0.58 9.29
N LEU A 27 -3.69 -0.82 7.99
CA LEU A 27 -2.71 -1.76 7.46
C LEU A 27 -1.87 -1.05 6.40
N SER A 28 -0.57 -1.31 6.43
CA SER A 28 0.36 -0.74 5.47
C SER A 28 1.53 -1.70 5.26
N ILE A 29 2.02 -1.79 4.02
CA ILE A 29 3.26 -2.50 3.70
C ILE A 29 4.09 -1.55 2.86
N SER A 30 5.32 -1.29 3.29
CA SER A 30 6.16 -0.28 2.67
C SER A 30 7.50 -0.82 2.19
N THR A 31 8.00 -0.22 1.12
CA THR A 31 9.36 -0.37 0.62
C THR A 31 10.12 0.93 0.88
N SER A 32 11.38 1.01 0.48
CA SER A 32 12.14 2.26 0.56
C SER A 32 11.64 3.32 -0.41
N ARG A 33 10.83 2.96 -1.42
CA ARG A 33 10.38 3.87 -2.47
C ARG A 33 8.90 4.22 -2.38
N GLY A 34 8.07 3.32 -1.84
CA GLY A 34 6.64 3.53 -1.81
C GLY A 34 5.94 2.55 -0.86
N TYR A 35 4.60 2.55 -0.89
CA TYR A 35 3.83 1.71 0.01
C TYR A 35 2.43 1.42 -0.53
N ILE A 36 1.82 0.37 0.03
CA ILE A 36 0.39 0.10 -0.15
C ILE A 36 -0.29 0.20 1.21
N MET A 37 -1.56 0.64 1.21
CA MET A 37 -2.35 0.79 2.42
C MET A 37 -3.78 0.32 2.21
N CYS A 38 -4.48 0.13 3.32
CA CYS A 38 -5.91 -0.14 3.33
C CYS A 38 -6.71 1.12 2.95
N GLY A 39 -8.05 1.04 3.04
CA GLY A 39 -8.95 2.12 2.66
C GLY A 39 -8.79 3.44 3.42
N ALA A 40 -7.93 3.49 4.44
CA ALA A 40 -7.65 4.73 5.16
C ALA A 40 -6.80 5.72 4.34
N LEU A 41 -6.13 5.25 3.29
CA LEU A 41 -5.31 6.12 2.43
C LEU A 41 -6.19 6.94 1.49
N ASP A 42 -5.91 8.22 1.37
CA ASP A 42 -6.59 9.12 0.44
C ASP A 42 -5.69 9.38 -0.79
N ILE A 43 -5.96 8.67 -1.87
CA ILE A 43 -5.20 8.79 -3.12
C ILE A 43 -5.42 10.17 -3.77
N GLY A 44 -6.63 10.70 -3.70
CA GLY A 44 -6.92 12.02 -4.24
C GLY A 44 -6.08 13.11 -3.59
N LEU A 45 -5.90 13.03 -2.28
CA LEU A 45 -5.05 13.97 -1.55
C LEU A 45 -3.61 13.89 -2.03
N LEU A 46 -3.08 12.69 -2.21
CA LEU A 46 -1.71 12.50 -2.66
C LEU A 46 -1.49 13.02 -4.08
N ASN A 47 -2.46 12.83 -4.97
CA ASN A 47 -2.35 13.27 -6.36
C ASN A 47 -2.54 14.78 -6.51
N ASN A 48 -3.44 15.39 -5.75
CA ASN A 48 -3.86 16.76 -5.95
C ASN A 48 -3.17 17.76 -5.01
N THR A 49 -3.07 17.42 -3.72
CA THR A 49 -2.54 18.33 -2.70
C THR A 49 -1.07 18.09 -2.42
N LEU A 50 -0.64 16.83 -2.46
CA LEU A 50 0.74 16.43 -2.17
C LEU A 50 1.50 15.98 -3.42
N SER A 51 1.05 16.40 -4.60
CA SER A 51 1.63 15.96 -5.88
C SER A 51 3.13 16.30 -6.02
N ASP A 52 3.58 17.38 -5.41
CA ASP A 52 4.99 17.80 -5.43
C ASP A 52 5.90 16.86 -4.65
N ARG A 53 5.35 16.00 -3.79
CA ARG A 53 6.12 15.01 -3.04
C ARG A 53 6.43 13.76 -3.85
N GLN A 54 5.78 13.58 -4.99
CA GLN A 54 5.98 12.43 -5.88
C GLN A 54 5.81 11.09 -5.16
N ILE A 55 4.75 10.95 -4.37
CA ILE A 55 4.50 9.78 -3.55
C ILE A 55 4.06 8.60 -4.42
N ILE A 56 4.76 7.47 -4.27
CA ILE A 56 4.42 6.19 -4.90
C ILE A 56 3.59 5.41 -3.90
N ALA A 57 2.28 5.32 -4.12
CA ALA A 57 1.40 4.63 -3.19
C ALA A 57 0.17 4.04 -3.91
N ALA A 58 -0.42 3.03 -3.31
CA ALA A 58 -1.62 2.40 -3.81
C ALA A 58 -2.53 2.00 -2.65
N ARG A 59 -3.82 1.87 -2.93
CA ARG A 59 -4.85 1.62 -1.94
C ARG A 59 -5.64 0.36 -2.30
N ALA A 60 -5.86 -0.51 -1.30
CA ALA A 60 -6.77 -1.64 -1.40
C ALA A 60 -7.85 -1.48 -0.33
N VAL A 61 -9.11 -1.75 -0.67
CA VAL A 61 -10.24 -1.60 0.25
C VAL A 61 -10.75 -2.96 0.69
N GLY A 62 -11.42 -2.98 1.85
CA GLY A 62 -12.05 -4.21 2.35
C GLY A 62 -11.08 -5.22 2.95
N VAL A 63 -9.82 -4.85 3.18
CA VAL A 63 -8.79 -5.73 3.74
C VAL A 63 -8.73 -5.56 5.26
N ARG A 64 -8.47 -6.65 5.97
CA ARG A 64 -8.41 -6.67 7.44
C ARG A 64 -7.11 -7.24 7.99
N THR A 65 -6.28 -7.85 7.14
CA THR A 65 -5.00 -8.44 7.55
C THR A 65 -3.94 -8.10 6.52
N LEU A 66 -2.67 -8.21 6.91
CA LEU A 66 -1.56 -7.98 5.99
C LEU A 66 -1.56 -8.97 4.83
N PRO A 67 -1.79 -10.29 5.03
CA PRO A 67 -1.91 -11.20 3.90
C PRO A 67 -3.04 -10.83 2.93
N GLN A 68 -4.17 -10.33 3.43
CA GLN A 68 -5.26 -9.87 2.56
C GLN A 68 -4.84 -8.63 1.76
N LEU A 69 -4.07 -7.72 2.36
CA LEU A 69 -3.57 -6.54 1.67
C LEU A 69 -2.66 -6.93 0.49
N LEU A 70 -1.84 -7.98 0.66
CA LEU A 70 -1.01 -8.49 -0.43
C LEU A 70 -1.81 -9.09 -1.57
N ALA A 71 -2.91 -9.78 -1.25
CA ALA A 71 -3.69 -10.55 -2.22
C ALA A 71 -4.80 -9.74 -2.89
N ALA A 72 -5.26 -8.65 -2.28
CA ALA A 72 -6.39 -7.90 -2.79
C ALA A 72 -6.01 -7.08 -4.02
N PRO A 73 -6.95 -6.91 -4.98
CA PRO A 73 -6.73 -6.00 -6.10
C PRO A 73 -6.71 -4.56 -5.61
N LEU A 74 -5.82 -3.74 -6.17
CA LEU A 74 -5.73 -2.33 -5.83
C LEU A 74 -6.95 -1.59 -6.37
N GLU A 75 -7.53 -0.72 -5.54
CA GLU A 75 -8.69 0.09 -5.92
C GLU A 75 -8.24 1.35 -6.65
N SER A 76 -7.17 1.99 -6.16
CA SER A 76 -6.65 3.21 -6.75
C SER A 76 -5.15 3.33 -6.48
N VAL A 77 -4.46 4.10 -7.33
CA VAL A 77 -3.01 4.28 -7.25
C VAL A 77 -2.67 5.75 -7.51
N THR A 78 -1.51 6.19 -7.02
CA THR A 78 -1.03 7.55 -7.30
C THR A 78 -0.51 7.64 -8.75
N ILE A 79 -0.41 8.89 -9.24
CA ILE A 79 0.13 9.14 -10.57
C ILE A 79 1.57 8.64 -10.68
N GLU A 80 2.38 8.81 -9.63
CA GLU A 80 3.76 8.33 -9.62
C GLU A 80 3.84 6.80 -9.63
N ALA A 81 2.88 6.12 -9.00
CA ALA A 81 2.80 4.66 -9.08
C ALA A 81 2.46 4.19 -10.51
N GLU A 82 1.57 4.89 -11.19
CA GLU A 82 1.23 4.58 -12.58
C GLU A 82 2.46 4.64 -13.49
N LYS A 83 3.37 5.57 -13.25
CA LYS A 83 4.61 5.70 -14.02
C LYS A 83 5.52 4.48 -13.89
N LEU A 84 5.37 3.70 -12.83
CA LEU A 84 6.10 2.45 -12.63
C LEU A 84 5.37 1.23 -13.19
N GLY A 85 4.21 1.43 -13.79
CA GLY A 85 3.39 0.33 -14.30
C GLY A 85 2.39 -0.23 -13.31
N ILE A 86 2.21 0.41 -12.16
CA ILE A 86 1.26 0.00 -11.13
C ILE A 86 -0.11 0.55 -11.50
N VAL A 87 -1.10 -0.32 -11.66
CA VAL A 87 -2.44 0.07 -12.10
C VAL A 87 -3.51 -0.57 -11.21
N PRO A 88 -4.71 0.03 -11.12
CA PRO A 88 -5.83 -0.59 -10.41
C PRO A 88 -6.13 -1.99 -10.95
N GLY A 89 -6.49 -2.91 -10.05
CA GLY A 89 -6.72 -4.31 -10.39
C GLY A 89 -5.52 -5.22 -10.17
N MET A 90 -4.32 -4.65 -10.15
CA MET A 90 -3.10 -5.38 -9.80
C MET A 90 -3.14 -5.75 -8.31
N THR A 91 -2.56 -6.90 -7.93
CA THR A 91 -2.50 -7.26 -6.52
C THR A 91 -1.46 -6.42 -5.78
N GLY A 92 -1.63 -6.30 -4.45
CA GLY A 92 -0.67 -5.59 -3.62
C GLY A 92 0.74 -6.15 -3.74
N ALA A 93 0.88 -7.49 -3.79
CA ALA A 93 2.18 -8.13 -3.94
C ALA A 93 2.86 -7.75 -5.25
N GLU A 94 2.12 -7.77 -6.36
CA GLU A 94 2.65 -7.37 -7.67
C GLU A 94 3.11 -5.92 -7.66
N ALA A 95 2.32 -5.04 -7.06
CA ALA A 95 2.66 -3.62 -6.97
C ALA A 95 3.93 -3.38 -6.16
N LEU A 96 4.07 -4.06 -5.02
CA LEU A 96 5.24 -3.92 -4.16
C LEU A 96 6.52 -4.33 -4.88
N LEU A 97 6.47 -5.36 -5.73
CA LEU A 97 7.63 -5.78 -6.52
C LEU A 97 8.07 -4.72 -7.53
N LEU A 98 7.18 -3.84 -7.95
CA LEU A 98 7.52 -2.71 -8.83
C LEU A 98 8.05 -1.51 -8.05
N MET A 99 7.89 -1.49 -6.74
CA MET A 99 8.35 -0.40 -5.87
C MET A 99 9.74 -0.63 -5.28
N VAL A 100 10.23 -1.87 -5.31
CA VAL A 100 11.55 -2.21 -4.73
C VAL A 100 12.72 -1.82 -5.61
#